data_089863c7995aabe4569d6ff4865a15d9
#
_entry.id   089863c7995aabe4569d6ff4865a15d9
#
_cell.length_a   1.000
_cell.length_b   1.000
_cell.length_c   1.000
_cell.angle_alpha   90.00
_cell.angle_beta   90.00
_cell.angle_gamma   90.00
#
_symmetry.space_group_name_H-M   'P 1'
#
loop_
_entity.id
_entity.type
_entity.pdbx_description
1 polymer ?
#
loop_
_entity_poly.entity_id
_entity_poly.type
_entity_poly.pdbx_seq_one_letter_code
_entity_poly.pdbx_strand_id
1 'polypeptide(L)'
;MKKLLIFSLLLMVLVNFSWAQVWTWESDFAENTQPHGVVIDNAGKIWIGYYGVTDSVVKAGGTAYVKTAPIWIYDSATDTEPTKLNTFTLDGVADTLWDNCRGLSLDNNGNVLWVGNAKLIQFNYQTLAGMNKYIYPIAGSLTNGAVDENGYIFIGRVGAGGPLVILDEDFEVAGYVTDTLKTLQRSLLVSADGLDVYVPTIYSGVNGIRHFHGADGPGGDYVLVDTIGTVFNEDGTVANNMWGQAADWDANGLMWVGTYWDVGVHDFTGWYALDPTQDWAVVDTIGHSLGTFAAGGPVGGGAYYSPRHLAFSADGKTAFANDFDGGVTMIFTNADPKGPGSTPIPLAELVVLTGIKGDNGQNVIAFDFKLNRNFPNPFNPSTTIPFELNNGSMVKLTIYDMLGREVATLVKERLNAGMHSYKFDASGYATGTYIYCLEVNGQQVSKSMLYLK
;
A
#
# COMPACT_ATOMS: atom_id res chain seq x y z
N MET A 1 63.44 3.64 39.69
CA MET A 1 62.10 4.25 39.33
C MET A 1 61.62 3.64 38.04
N LYS A 2 60.80 2.59 38.14
CA LYS A 2 60.25 1.90 36.97
C LYS A 2 58.87 2.62 36.61
N LYS A 3 58.83 3.20 35.42
CA LYS A 3 57.54 3.78 34.88
C LYS A 3 56.67 2.63 34.37
N LEU A 4 55.56 2.42 35.00
CA LEU A 4 54.52 1.49 34.57
C LEU A 4 53.71 2.17 33.44
N LEU A 5 53.83 1.67 32.21
CA LEU A 5 52.96 2.05 31.09
C LEU A 5 51.66 1.25 31.22
N ILE A 6 50.58 1.92 31.52
CA ILE A 6 49.20 1.35 31.46
C ILE A 6 48.76 1.49 30.01
N PHE A 7 48.75 0.34 29.30
CA PHE A 7 48.01 0.24 28.00
C PHE A 7 46.52 0.11 28.31
N SER A 8 45.79 1.17 28.12
CA SER A 8 44.33 1.05 28.07
C SER A 8 43.92 0.41 26.73
N LEU A 9 43.54 -0.86 26.80
CA LEU A 9 42.94 -1.57 25.70
C LEU A 9 41.53 -0.99 25.49
N LEU A 10 41.41 -0.08 24.52
CA LEU A 10 40.10 0.41 24.06
C LEU A 10 39.43 -0.75 23.30
N LEU A 11 38.54 -1.47 23.98
CA LEU A 11 37.69 -2.48 23.37
C LEU A 11 36.72 -1.73 22.44
N MET A 12 37.09 -1.58 21.17
CA MET A 12 36.13 -1.22 20.13
C MET A 12 35.17 -2.40 20.02
N VAL A 13 34.00 -2.27 20.64
CA VAL A 13 32.85 -3.05 20.28
C VAL A 13 32.53 -2.63 18.85
N LEU A 14 32.99 -3.39 17.88
CA LEU A 14 32.45 -3.37 16.53
C LEU A 14 31.01 -3.88 16.66
N VAL A 15 30.09 -2.96 16.86
CA VAL A 15 28.71 -3.23 16.55
C VAL A 15 28.72 -3.46 15.03
N ASN A 16 28.72 -4.71 14.63
CA ASN A 16 28.37 -5.09 13.29
C ASN A 16 26.92 -4.64 13.12
N PHE A 17 26.72 -3.42 12.62
CA PHE A 17 25.50 -3.11 11.91
C PHE A 17 25.48 -4.08 10.72
N SER A 18 24.80 -5.20 10.90
CA SER A 18 24.31 -5.97 9.79
C SER A 18 23.37 -4.99 9.05
N TRP A 19 23.89 -4.35 8.03
CA TRP A 19 23.06 -3.65 7.06
C TRP A 19 22.06 -4.70 6.61
N ALA A 20 20.78 -4.48 6.92
CA ALA A 20 19.73 -5.32 6.39
C ALA A 20 19.99 -5.46 4.90
N GLN A 21 19.96 -6.68 4.40
CA GLN A 21 20.22 -6.93 3.01
C GLN A 21 19.17 -6.14 2.20
N VAL A 22 19.62 -5.14 1.50
CA VAL A 22 18.77 -4.19 0.78
C VAL A 22 18.41 -4.81 -0.56
N TRP A 23 17.22 -4.55 -1.04
CA TRP A 23 16.85 -4.86 -2.42
C TRP A 23 17.82 -4.18 -3.37
N THR A 24 18.44 -4.97 -4.24
CA THR A 24 19.43 -4.50 -5.22
C THR A 24 18.76 -4.36 -6.57
N TRP A 25 18.87 -3.18 -7.17
CA TRP A 25 18.49 -2.99 -8.57
C TRP A 25 19.42 -3.79 -9.48
N GLU A 26 18.83 -4.59 -10.36
CA GLU A 26 19.57 -5.42 -11.33
C GLU A 26 19.55 -4.80 -12.72
N SER A 27 18.37 -4.39 -13.17
CA SER A 27 18.20 -3.84 -14.52
C SER A 27 16.83 -3.16 -14.69
N ASP A 28 16.73 -2.35 -15.72
CA ASP A 28 15.47 -1.96 -16.32
C ASP A 28 15.00 -3.08 -17.24
N PHE A 29 13.73 -3.48 -17.10
CA PHE A 29 13.23 -4.67 -17.78
C PHE A 29 12.41 -4.34 -19.03
N ALA A 30 11.43 -3.46 -18.91
CA ALA A 30 10.59 -3.08 -20.04
C ALA A 30 10.50 -1.56 -20.14
N GLU A 31 11.10 -1.01 -21.19
CA GLU A 31 11.23 0.43 -21.40
C GLU A 31 10.16 1.01 -22.33
N ASN A 32 10.01 2.34 -22.30
CA ASN A 32 9.34 3.20 -23.28
C ASN A 32 7.83 3.32 -23.21
N THR A 33 7.18 2.95 -22.14
CA THR A 33 5.75 3.17 -21.99
C THR A 33 5.41 3.32 -20.51
N GLN A 34 4.28 3.90 -20.21
CA GLN A 34 3.85 4.09 -18.82
C GLN A 34 3.30 2.78 -18.23
N PRO A 35 4.12 1.92 -17.59
CA PRO A 35 3.66 0.67 -17.01
C PRO A 35 2.76 0.96 -15.83
N HIS A 36 1.64 0.26 -15.75
CA HIS A 36 0.66 0.51 -14.70
C HIS A 36 0.37 -0.72 -13.85
N GLY A 37 0.15 -1.88 -14.46
CA GLY A 37 -0.02 -3.16 -13.79
C GLY A 37 1.11 -4.13 -14.12
N VAL A 38 1.52 -4.95 -13.16
CA VAL A 38 2.43 -6.07 -13.34
C VAL A 38 1.96 -7.25 -12.50
N VAL A 39 1.97 -8.45 -13.07
CA VAL A 39 1.73 -9.71 -12.36
C VAL A 39 2.62 -10.82 -12.92
N ILE A 40 2.84 -11.87 -12.14
CA ILE A 40 3.50 -13.10 -12.57
C ILE A 40 2.47 -14.21 -12.48
N ASP A 41 2.13 -14.83 -13.61
CA ASP A 41 1.14 -15.90 -13.64
C ASP A 41 1.67 -17.23 -13.07
N ASN A 42 0.79 -18.22 -12.95
CA ASN A 42 1.14 -19.54 -12.40
C ASN A 42 2.15 -20.33 -13.28
N ALA A 43 2.40 -19.91 -14.52
CA ALA A 43 3.45 -20.46 -15.37
C ALA A 43 4.79 -19.69 -15.23
N GLY A 44 4.83 -18.64 -14.42
CA GLY A 44 6.00 -17.79 -14.20
C GLY A 44 6.20 -16.71 -15.27
N LYS A 45 5.23 -16.49 -16.15
CA LYS A 45 5.28 -15.43 -17.16
C LYS A 45 4.95 -14.09 -16.53
N ILE A 46 5.64 -13.04 -16.97
CA ILE A 46 5.49 -11.68 -16.47
C ILE A 46 4.56 -10.92 -17.40
N TRP A 47 3.44 -10.44 -16.88
CA TRP A 47 2.45 -9.68 -17.61
C TRP A 47 2.57 -8.21 -17.21
N ILE A 48 2.73 -7.31 -18.21
CA ILE A 48 2.79 -5.86 -17.98
C ILE A 48 1.70 -5.18 -18.77
N GLY A 49 0.86 -4.42 -18.07
CA GLY A 49 -0.17 -3.60 -18.66
C GLY A 49 0.23 -2.12 -18.70
N TYR A 50 0.04 -1.47 -19.84
CA TYR A 50 0.44 -0.09 -20.05
C TYR A 50 -0.74 0.87 -20.09
N TYR A 51 -0.53 2.08 -19.55
CA TYR A 51 -1.51 3.14 -19.61
C TYR A 51 -1.59 3.82 -20.97
N GLY A 52 -0.47 3.96 -21.65
CA GLY A 52 -0.38 4.62 -22.94
C GLY A 52 -0.71 3.69 -24.10
N VAL A 53 -1.13 4.29 -25.20
CA VAL A 53 -1.29 3.59 -26.48
C VAL A 53 0.09 3.31 -27.07
N THR A 54 0.43 2.05 -27.26
CA THR A 54 1.76 1.62 -27.73
C THR A 54 1.73 0.86 -29.05
N ASP A 55 0.54 0.55 -29.58
CA ASP A 55 0.38 -0.26 -30.77
C ASP A 55 -0.85 0.15 -31.60
N SER A 56 -0.97 -0.40 -32.80
CA SER A 56 -2.13 -0.24 -33.67
C SER A 56 -2.42 -1.55 -34.39
N VAL A 57 -3.63 -2.04 -34.24
CA VAL A 57 -4.09 -3.28 -34.86
C VAL A 57 -5.38 -3.07 -35.64
N VAL A 58 -5.66 -3.98 -36.57
CA VAL A 58 -7.00 -4.03 -37.18
C VAL A 58 -8.00 -4.44 -36.09
N LYS A 59 -9.03 -3.63 -35.87
CA LYS A 59 -10.09 -3.92 -34.91
C LYS A 59 -10.66 -5.32 -35.15
N ALA A 60 -10.77 -6.13 -34.10
CA ALA A 60 -11.37 -7.45 -34.21
C ALA A 60 -12.76 -7.42 -34.83
N GLY A 61 -13.00 -8.27 -35.80
CA GLY A 61 -14.25 -8.32 -36.57
C GLY A 61 -14.48 -7.18 -37.58
N GLY A 62 -13.46 -6.35 -37.83
CA GLY A 62 -13.54 -5.20 -38.75
C GLY A 62 -12.33 -5.05 -39.70
N THR A 63 -12.30 -3.94 -40.41
CA THR A 63 -11.18 -3.57 -41.29
C THR A 63 -10.47 -2.29 -40.87
N ALA A 64 -11.04 -1.56 -39.89
CA ALA A 64 -10.47 -0.31 -39.39
C ALA A 64 -9.31 -0.56 -38.42
N TYR A 65 -8.23 0.22 -38.58
CA TYR A 65 -7.18 0.25 -37.56
C TYR A 65 -7.61 1.02 -36.33
N VAL A 66 -7.30 0.47 -35.15
CA VAL A 66 -7.48 1.12 -33.87
C VAL A 66 -6.19 1.10 -33.10
N LYS A 67 -5.98 2.15 -32.32
CA LYS A 67 -4.89 2.24 -31.38
C LYS A 67 -5.17 1.36 -30.17
N THR A 68 -4.16 0.68 -29.64
CA THR A 68 -4.27 -0.26 -28.52
C THR A 68 -3.22 0.01 -27.46
N ALA A 69 -3.53 -0.36 -26.22
CA ALA A 69 -2.60 -0.51 -25.13
C ALA A 69 -2.52 -2.01 -24.80
N PRO A 70 -1.68 -2.78 -25.50
CA PRO A 70 -1.62 -4.22 -25.30
C PRO A 70 -1.10 -4.58 -23.93
N ILE A 71 -1.44 -5.79 -23.47
CA ILE A 71 -0.71 -6.44 -22.40
C ILE A 71 0.53 -7.10 -23.02
N TRP A 72 1.69 -6.83 -22.46
CA TRP A 72 2.93 -7.47 -22.87
C TRP A 72 3.22 -8.63 -21.93
N ILE A 73 3.46 -9.82 -22.50
CA ILE A 73 3.64 -11.06 -21.77
C ILE A 73 5.03 -11.59 -22.10
N TYR A 74 5.91 -11.59 -21.12
CA TYR A 74 7.28 -12.07 -21.20
C TYR A 74 7.38 -13.48 -20.62
N ASP A 75 8.09 -14.37 -21.30
CA ASP A 75 8.29 -15.74 -20.82
C ASP A 75 9.26 -15.81 -19.62
N SER A 76 10.12 -14.81 -19.45
CA SER A 76 11.07 -14.69 -18.33
C SER A 76 11.60 -13.26 -18.20
N ALA A 77 12.36 -12.99 -17.13
CA ALA A 77 13.07 -11.72 -16.91
C ALA A 77 14.17 -11.41 -17.96
N THR A 78 14.56 -12.37 -18.77
CA THR A 78 15.56 -12.21 -19.86
C THR A 78 14.92 -12.20 -21.25
N ASP A 79 13.61 -12.31 -21.34
CA ASP A 79 12.89 -12.27 -22.61
C ASP A 79 12.87 -10.84 -23.16
N THR A 80 13.27 -10.69 -24.43
CA THR A 80 13.31 -9.40 -25.14
C THR A 80 12.22 -9.27 -26.20
N GLU A 81 11.44 -10.33 -26.44
CA GLU A 81 10.42 -10.39 -27.50
C GLU A 81 9.07 -10.82 -26.94
N PRO A 82 8.40 -9.96 -26.17
CA PRO A 82 7.15 -10.32 -25.49
C PRO A 82 6.01 -10.61 -26.47
N THR A 83 5.15 -11.54 -26.07
CA THR A 83 3.85 -11.69 -26.70
C THR A 83 2.99 -10.46 -26.39
N LYS A 84 2.38 -9.83 -27.42
CA LYS A 84 1.49 -8.68 -27.26
C LYS A 84 0.05 -9.09 -27.42
N LEU A 85 -0.69 -9.06 -26.33
CA LEU A 85 -2.13 -9.34 -26.31
C LEU A 85 -2.89 -8.05 -26.66
N ASN A 86 -3.21 -7.88 -27.95
CA ASN A 86 -3.98 -6.76 -28.50
C ASN A 86 -5.45 -7.13 -28.71
N THR A 87 -5.70 -8.38 -29.11
CA THR A 87 -7.02 -8.90 -29.45
C THR A 87 -7.24 -10.22 -28.71
N PHE A 88 -8.46 -10.50 -28.36
CA PHE A 88 -8.87 -11.71 -27.65
C PHE A 88 -10.26 -12.16 -28.09
N THR A 89 -10.68 -13.34 -27.68
CA THR A 89 -12.06 -13.82 -27.83
C THR A 89 -12.70 -13.94 -26.47
N LEU A 90 -13.97 -13.50 -26.38
CA LEU A 90 -14.81 -13.69 -25.21
C LEU A 90 -16.16 -14.27 -25.73
N ASP A 91 -16.60 -15.40 -25.21
CA ASP A 91 -17.82 -16.11 -25.66
C ASP A 91 -17.84 -16.39 -27.17
N GLY A 92 -16.68 -16.68 -27.74
CA GLY A 92 -16.52 -16.88 -29.18
C GLY A 92 -16.54 -15.60 -30.03
N VAL A 93 -16.71 -14.44 -29.42
CA VAL A 93 -16.70 -13.13 -30.09
C VAL A 93 -15.32 -12.48 -29.95
N ALA A 94 -14.74 -12.08 -31.09
CA ALA A 94 -13.47 -11.36 -31.08
C ALA A 94 -13.63 -9.91 -30.60
N ASP A 95 -12.77 -9.47 -29.67
CA ASP A 95 -12.70 -8.10 -29.15
C ASP A 95 -11.26 -7.58 -29.17
N THR A 96 -11.06 -6.29 -28.92
CA THR A 96 -9.76 -5.61 -29.00
C THR A 96 -9.52 -4.79 -27.72
N LEU A 97 -8.30 -4.89 -27.18
CA LEU A 97 -7.84 -4.07 -26.05
C LEU A 97 -7.49 -2.66 -26.54
N TRP A 98 -8.48 -1.78 -26.57
CA TRP A 98 -8.30 -0.39 -27.04
C TRP A 98 -8.27 0.64 -25.91
N ASP A 99 -8.47 0.22 -24.66
CA ASP A 99 -8.39 1.05 -23.47
C ASP A 99 -7.00 0.99 -22.81
N ASN A 100 -6.68 2.02 -22.03
CA ASN A 100 -5.49 2.04 -21.18
C ASN A 100 -5.61 1.02 -20.04
N CYS A 101 -4.56 0.25 -19.78
CA CYS A 101 -4.49 -0.55 -18.57
C CYS A 101 -4.41 0.33 -17.31
N ARG A 102 -5.17 -0.02 -16.30
CA ARG A 102 -5.20 0.65 -14.99
C ARG A 102 -4.74 -0.23 -13.85
N GLY A 103 -4.59 -1.51 -14.10
CA GLY A 103 -4.09 -2.49 -13.14
C GLY A 103 -4.17 -3.89 -13.72
N LEU A 104 -3.31 -4.74 -13.21
CA LEU A 104 -3.36 -6.19 -13.37
C LEU A 104 -3.38 -6.81 -11.99
N SER A 105 -4.09 -7.91 -11.84
CA SER A 105 -4.07 -8.78 -10.65
C SER A 105 -4.34 -10.21 -11.07
N LEU A 106 -4.23 -11.15 -10.14
CA LEU A 106 -4.53 -12.56 -10.40
C LEU A 106 -5.79 -12.95 -9.63
N ASP A 107 -6.56 -13.86 -10.21
CA ASP A 107 -7.55 -14.61 -9.46
C ASP A 107 -6.91 -15.83 -8.75
N ASN A 108 -7.68 -16.57 -7.96
CA ASN A 108 -7.20 -17.73 -7.21
C ASN A 108 -6.77 -18.92 -8.10
N ASN A 109 -7.10 -18.89 -9.38
CA ASN A 109 -6.69 -19.88 -10.37
C ASN A 109 -5.47 -19.43 -11.20
N GLY A 110 -4.96 -18.21 -10.94
CA GLY A 110 -3.85 -17.62 -11.68
C GLY A 110 -4.26 -16.96 -12.98
N ASN A 111 -5.56 -16.82 -13.26
CA ASN A 111 -6.01 -16.06 -14.42
C ASN A 111 -5.80 -14.56 -14.16
N VAL A 112 -5.55 -13.82 -15.23
CA VAL A 112 -5.19 -12.41 -15.15
C VAL A 112 -6.43 -11.53 -15.25
N LEU A 113 -6.65 -10.71 -14.26
CA LEU A 113 -7.64 -9.65 -14.24
C LEU A 113 -7.01 -8.37 -14.81
N TRP A 114 -7.49 -7.94 -15.96
CA TRP A 114 -7.12 -6.66 -16.56
C TRP A 114 -8.21 -5.63 -16.30
N VAL A 115 -7.79 -4.45 -15.89
CA VAL A 115 -8.69 -3.34 -15.58
C VAL A 115 -8.37 -2.12 -16.42
N GLY A 116 -9.39 -1.53 -17.01
CA GLY A 116 -9.31 -0.33 -17.85
C GLY A 116 -10.30 0.76 -17.45
N ASN A 117 -10.81 1.49 -18.46
CA ASN A 117 -11.88 2.46 -18.25
C ASN A 117 -13.24 1.75 -18.19
N ALA A 118 -13.87 1.77 -17.02
CA ALA A 118 -15.16 1.15 -16.73
C ALA A 118 -15.26 -0.34 -17.09
N LYS A 119 -14.14 -1.05 -17.22
CA LYS A 119 -14.11 -2.46 -17.59
C LYS A 119 -13.13 -3.24 -16.73
N LEU A 120 -13.56 -4.42 -16.31
CA LEU A 120 -12.73 -5.51 -15.80
C LEU A 120 -12.88 -6.68 -16.77
N ILE A 121 -11.78 -7.30 -17.19
CA ILE A 121 -11.76 -8.49 -18.05
C ILE A 121 -10.85 -9.51 -17.41
N GLN A 122 -11.32 -10.74 -17.32
CA GLN A 122 -10.55 -11.90 -16.87
C GLN A 122 -10.01 -12.65 -18.08
N PHE A 123 -8.71 -12.90 -18.10
CA PHE A 123 -8.02 -13.67 -19.13
C PHE A 123 -7.51 -14.99 -18.58
N ASN A 124 -7.76 -16.07 -19.31
CA ASN A 124 -7.08 -17.32 -19.04
C ASN A 124 -5.58 -17.17 -19.38
N TYR A 125 -4.72 -17.36 -18.38
CA TYR A 125 -3.28 -17.13 -18.52
C TYR A 125 -2.58 -18.10 -19.51
N GLN A 126 -3.17 -19.28 -19.77
CA GLN A 126 -2.61 -20.27 -20.69
C GLN A 126 -3.05 -20.04 -22.14
N THR A 127 -4.35 -19.76 -22.35
CA THR A 127 -4.95 -19.66 -23.69
C THR A 127 -5.05 -18.23 -24.19
N LEU A 128 -4.88 -17.25 -23.33
CA LEU A 128 -5.04 -15.81 -23.56
C LEU A 128 -6.49 -15.41 -23.99
N ALA A 129 -7.44 -16.32 -23.84
CA ALA A 129 -8.85 -16.03 -24.09
C ALA A 129 -9.46 -15.21 -22.95
N GLY A 130 -10.38 -14.31 -23.28
CA GLY A 130 -11.27 -13.69 -22.29
C GLY A 130 -12.21 -14.75 -21.72
N MET A 131 -12.42 -14.72 -20.41
CA MET A 131 -13.32 -15.64 -19.68
C MET A 131 -14.56 -14.92 -19.23
N ASN A 132 -14.39 -13.80 -18.52
CA ASN A 132 -15.46 -12.99 -17.95
C ASN A 132 -15.19 -11.50 -18.17
N LYS A 133 -16.25 -10.70 -18.09
CA LYS A 133 -16.19 -9.25 -18.25
C LYS A 133 -17.24 -8.56 -17.38
N TYR A 134 -16.80 -7.59 -16.60
CA TYR A 134 -17.69 -6.69 -15.87
C TYR A 134 -17.62 -5.28 -16.45
N ILE A 135 -18.77 -4.62 -16.56
CA ILE A 135 -18.88 -3.21 -16.95
C ILE A 135 -19.29 -2.41 -15.72
N TYR A 136 -18.37 -1.61 -15.23
CA TYR A 136 -18.63 -0.74 -14.09
C TYR A 136 -19.65 0.35 -14.46
N PRO A 137 -20.64 0.64 -13.60
CA PRO A 137 -21.79 1.47 -13.98
C PRO A 137 -21.47 2.94 -14.24
N ILE A 138 -20.31 3.41 -13.78
CA ILE A 138 -19.89 4.81 -13.95
C ILE A 138 -18.65 4.87 -14.82
N ALA A 139 -18.66 5.66 -15.90
CA ALA A 139 -17.52 5.85 -16.77
C ALA A 139 -16.30 6.40 -16.02
N GLY A 140 -15.11 5.99 -16.42
CA GLY A 140 -13.82 6.45 -15.92
C GLY A 140 -12.87 5.31 -15.60
N SER A 141 -11.66 5.67 -15.19
CA SER A 141 -10.63 4.72 -14.84
C SER A 141 -10.98 3.95 -13.58
N LEU A 142 -10.73 2.65 -13.57
CA LEU A 142 -10.91 1.79 -12.41
C LEU A 142 -9.58 1.58 -11.67
N THR A 143 -9.65 1.11 -10.42
CA THR A 143 -8.51 0.58 -9.67
C THR A 143 -8.14 -0.81 -10.20
N ASN A 144 -7.07 -1.44 -9.68
CA ASN A 144 -6.89 -2.89 -9.88
C ASN A 144 -8.08 -3.66 -9.28
N GLY A 145 -8.29 -4.89 -9.73
CA GLY A 145 -9.21 -5.83 -9.06
C GLY A 145 -8.46 -6.60 -7.98
N ALA A 146 -8.82 -6.46 -6.70
CA ALA A 146 -8.26 -7.28 -5.63
C ALA A 146 -9.15 -8.50 -5.40
N VAL A 147 -8.56 -9.66 -5.10
CA VAL A 147 -9.29 -10.93 -4.97
C VAL A 147 -9.03 -11.52 -3.60
N ASP A 148 -10.09 -11.96 -2.89
CA ASP A 148 -9.98 -12.71 -1.65
C ASP A 148 -9.83 -14.23 -1.91
N GLU A 149 -9.60 -15.01 -0.87
CA GLU A 149 -9.44 -16.48 -1.01
C GLU A 149 -10.72 -17.21 -1.46
N ASN A 150 -11.87 -16.56 -1.32
CA ASN A 150 -13.17 -17.11 -1.74
C ASN A 150 -13.52 -16.77 -3.20
N GLY A 151 -12.67 -15.98 -3.89
CA GLY A 151 -12.84 -15.60 -5.28
C GLY A 151 -13.67 -14.32 -5.50
N TYR A 152 -14.05 -13.61 -4.45
CA TYR A 152 -14.69 -12.31 -4.60
C TYR A 152 -13.69 -11.27 -5.10
N ILE A 153 -14.14 -10.45 -6.06
CA ILE A 153 -13.31 -9.41 -6.70
C ILE A 153 -13.78 -8.04 -6.23
N PHE A 154 -12.88 -7.31 -5.61
CA PHE A 154 -13.10 -5.95 -5.13
C PHE A 154 -12.57 -4.97 -6.18
N ILE A 155 -13.39 -4.01 -6.60
CA ILE A 155 -13.04 -3.05 -7.62
C ILE A 155 -13.67 -1.68 -7.36
N GLY A 156 -12.90 -0.62 -7.57
CA GLY A 156 -13.35 0.75 -7.38
C GLY A 156 -13.00 1.64 -8.55
N ARG A 157 -13.43 2.90 -8.48
CA ARG A 157 -13.09 3.94 -9.44
C ARG A 157 -11.89 4.74 -8.95
N VAL A 158 -10.96 5.09 -9.85
CA VAL A 158 -9.81 5.95 -9.52
C VAL A 158 -10.24 7.33 -9.03
N GLY A 159 -11.24 7.95 -9.69
CA GLY A 159 -11.77 9.25 -9.28
C GLY A 159 -12.79 9.15 -8.15
N ALA A 160 -12.97 10.24 -7.41
CA ALA A 160 -14.04 10.35 -6.42
C ALA A 160 -15.42 10.13 -7.04
N GLY A 161 -16.41 9.72 -6.21
CA GLY A 161 -17.81 9.66 -6.58
C GLY A 161 -18.29 8.36 -7.21
N GLY A 162 -17.67 7.23 -6.89
CA GLY A 162 -18.16 5.90 -7.29
C GLY A 162 -18.13 4.92 -6.12
N PRO A 163 -18.94 3.84 -6.16
CA PRO A 163 -18.88 2.79 -5.17
C PRO A 163 -17.59 1.99 -5.28
N LEU A 164 -17.22 1.33 -4.20
CA LEU A 164 -16.30 0.20 -4.22
C LEU A 164 -17.16 -1.05 -4.24
N VAL A 165 -17.14 -1.76 -5.37
CA VAL A 165 -18.02 -2.88 -5.70
C VAL A 165 -17.32 -4.19 -5.37
N ILE A 166 -18.09 -5.17 -4.91
CA ILE A 166 -17.66 -6.55 -4.72
C ILE A 166 -18.40 -7.40 -5.75
N LEU A 167 -17.65 -8.16 -6.54
CA LEU A 167 -18.19 -9.11 -7.51
C LEU A 167 -17.97 -10.53 -7.01
N ASP A 168 -18.87 -11.43 -7.33
CA ASP A 168 -18.68 -12.88 -7.15
C ASP A 168 -17.90 -13.50 -8.33
N GLU A 169 -17.76 -14.83 -8.32
CA GLU A 169 -17.05 -15.60 -9.34
C GLU A 169 -17.69 -15.53 -10.74
N ASP A 170 -18.99 -15.23 -10.81
CA ASP A 170 -19.75 -15.03 -12.05
C ASP A 170 -19.72 -13.56 -12.55
N PHE A 171 -18.96 -12.69 -11.88
CA PHE A 171 -18.86 -11.26 -12.15
C PHE A 171 -20.17 -10.50 -11.91
N GLU A 172 -21.06 -11.05 -11.09
CA GLU A 172 -22.25 -10.37 -10.62
C GLU A 172 -21.97 -9.59 -9.33
N VAL A 173 -22.72 -8.53 -9.08
CA VAL A 173 -22.51 -7.68 -7.89
C VAL A 173 -23.01 -8.42 -6.64
N ALA A 174 -22.08 -8.81 -5.77
CA ALA A 174 -22.35 -9.44 -4.48
C ALA A 174 -22.56 -8.41 -3.36
N GLY A 175 -21.93 -7.23 -3.44
CA GLY A 175 -22.01 -6.23 -2.40
C GLY A 175 -21.20 -4.96 -2.69
N TYR A 176 -21.06 -4.13 -1.66
CA TYR A 176 -20.33 -2.87 -1.73
C TYR A 176 -19.52 -2.66 -0.44
N VAL A 177 -18.26 -2.22 -0.57
CA VAL A 177 -17.49 -1.75 0.59
C VAL A 177 -17.94 -0.35 1.00
N THR A 178 -18.25 0.50 0.02
CA THR A 178 -18.82 1.83 0.23
C THR A 178 -19.52 2.31 -1.02
N ASP A 179 -20.61 3.05 -0.85
CA ASP A 179 -21.38 3.62 -1.97
C ASP A 179 -20.64 4.77 -2.67
N THR A 180 -19.77 5.45 -1.95
CA THR A 180 -19.11 6.64 -2.48
C THR A 180 -17.74 6.83 -1.87
N LEU A 181 -16.71 6.59 -2.66
CA LEU A 181 -15.35 7.01 -2.34
C LEU A 181 -15.20 8.53 -2.59
N LYS A 182 -14.74 9.26 -1.57
CA LYS A 182 -14.64 10.73 -1.61
C LYS A 182 -13.27 11.24 -2.07
N THR A 183 -12.34 10.33 -2.32
CA THR A 183 -10.93 10.65 -2.57
C THR A 183 -10.45 10.02 -3.86
N LEU A 184 -9.33 10.51 -4.38
CA LEU A 184 -8.63 9.88 -5.48
C LEU A 184 -7.85 8.67 -4.95
N GLN A 185 -8.12 7.49 -5.49
CA GLN A 185 -7.40 6.24 -5.23
C GLN A 185 -6.99 5.58 -6.56
N ARG A 186 -5.88 4.84 -6.57
CA ARG A 186 -5.43 4.18 -7.81
C ARG A 186 -5.38 2.66 -7.67
N SER A 187 -5.38 2.17 -6.44
CA SER A 187 -5.28 0.76 -6.12
C SER A 187 -6.16 0.42 -4.93
N LEU A 188 -6.38 -0.85 -4.73
CA LEU A 188 -6.97 -1.41 -3.52
C LEU A 188 -6.41 -2.81 -3.28
N LEU A 189 -6.44 -3.25 -2.03
CA LEU A 189 -6.13 -4.62 -1.60
C LEU A 189 -7.26 -5.15 -0.72
N VAL A 190 -7.34 -6.45 -0.64
CA VAL A 190 -8.24 -7.16 0.28
C VAL A 190 -7.44 -8.20 1.07
N SER A 191 -7.85 -8.46 2.32
CA SER A 191 -7.34 -9.59 3.10
C SER A 191 -7.81 -10.92 2.50
N ALA A 192 -7.11 -12.00 2.79
CA ALA A 192 -7.45 -13.33 2.26
C ALA A 192 -8.89 -13.75 2.59
N ASP A 193 -9.38 -13.41 3.79
CA ASP A 193 -10.74 -13.72 4.25
C ASP A 193 -11.82 -12.75 3.74
N GLY A 194 -11.45 -11.72 2.98
CA GLY A 194 -12.36 -10.72 2.45
C GLY A 194 -12.86 -9.68 3.47
N LEU A 195 -12.43 -9.77 4.74
CA LEU A 195 -12.95 -8.91 5.80
C LEU A 195 -12.35 -7.51 5.80
N ASP A 196 -11.09 -7.36 5.38
CA ASP A 196 -10.36 -6.10 5.43
C ASP A 196 -10.02 -5.60 4.03
N VAL A 197 -10.41 -4.36 3.72
CA VAL A 197 -10.16 -3.71 2.44
C VAL A 197 -9.30 -2.47 2.65
N TYR A 198 -8.19 -2.41 1.93
CA TYR A 198 -7.19 -1.35 2.04
C TYR A 198 -7.18 -0.52 0.77
N VAL A 199 -7.40 0.78 0.90
CA VAL A 199 -7.53 1.71 -0.23
C VAL A 199 -6.49 2.82 -0.10
N PRO A 200 -5.34 2.72 -0.78
CA PRO A 200 -4.37 3.80 -0.86
C PRO A 200 -4.98 5.04 -1.51
N THR A 201 -4.81 6.20 -0.90
CA THR A 201 -5.40 7.46 -1.34
C THR A 201 -4.34 8.52 -1.61
N ILE A 202 -4.62 9.42 -2.56
CA ILE A 202 -3.76 10.54 -2.95
C ILE A 202 -4.58 11.82 -3.13
N TYR A 203 -3.93 12.98 -3.00
CA TYR A 203 -4.51 14.32 -3.22
C TYR A 203 -5.74 14.67 -2.37
N SER A 204 -5.87 14.12 -1.17
CA SER A 204 -6.96 14.50 -0.25
C SER A 204 -6.41 14.94 1.09
N GLY A 205 -7.14 15.75 1.82
CA GLY A 205 -6.72 16.29 3.12
C GLY A 205 -6.46 15.23 4.21
N VAL A 206 -6.85 13.97 3.97
CA VAL A 206 -6.48 12.81 4.77
C VAL A 206 -5.99 11.76 3.80
N ASN A 207 -4.69 11.71 3.58
CA ASN A 207 -4.03 10.70 2.75
C ASN A 207 -3.63 9.51 3.61
N GLY A 208 -3.02 8.52 2.99
CA GLY A 208 -2.68 7.25 3.61
C GLY A 208 -3.53 6.12 3.02
N ILE A 209 -3.49 4.98 3.66
CA ILE A 209 -4.23 3.80 3.23
C ILE A 209 -5.48 3.71 4.11
N ARG A 210 -6.64 3.94 3.52
CA ARG A 210 -7.92 3.77 4.21
C ARG A 210 -8.18 2.29 4.42
N HIS A 211 -8.47 1.92 5.65
CA HIS A 211 -8.76 0.55 6.03
C HIS A 211 -10.24 0.43 6.39
N PHE A 212 -10.94 -0.39 5.62
CA PHE A 212 -12.35 -0.75 5.86
C PHE A 212 -12.40 -2.18 6.39
N HIS A 213 -13.31 -2.44 7.33
CA HIS A 213 -13.56 -3.77 7.88
C HIS A 213 -15.02 -4.13 7.75
N GLY A 214 -15.32 -5.33 7.24
CA GLY A 214 -16.63 -5.93 7.12
C GLY A 214 -16.73 -7.19 7.98
N ALA A 215 -17.48 -7.14 9.08
CA ALA A 215 -17.56 -8.25 10.02
C ALA A 215 -18.15 -9.54 9.43
N ASP A 216 -19.01 -9.39 8.42
CA ASP A 216 -19.72 -10.49 7.76
C ASP A 216 -19.14 -10.80 6.35
N GLY A 217 -18.05 -10.13 5.96
CA GLY A 217 -17.39 -10.30 4.65
C GLY A 217 -18.20 -9.75 3.47
N PRO A 218 -17.98 -10.27 2.23
CA PRO A 218 -18.47 -9.71 0.95
C PRO A 218 -19.97 -9.65 0.83
N GLY A 219 -20.83 -9.84 1.57
CA GLY A 219 -22.28 -9.59 1.53
C GLY A 219 -22.76 -8.69 2.65
N GLY A 220 -21.86 -8.27 3.54
CA GLY A 220 -22.15 -7.45 4.71
C GLY A 220 -21.77 -5.99 4.54
N ASP A 221 -21.94 -5.24 5.63
CA ASP A 221 -21.57 -3.84 5.71
C ASP A 221 -20.09 -3.68 6.08
N TYR A 222 -19.38 -2.83 5.34
CA TYR A 222 -18.01 -2.43 5.65
C TYR A 222 -17.98 -1.04 6.29
N VAL A 223 -17.13 -0.84 7.27
CA VAL A 223 -16.94 0.43 7.95
C VAL A 223 -15.48 0.86 7.87
N LEU A 224 -15.24 2.16 7.72
CA LEU A 224 -13.88 2.71 7.81
C LEU A 224 -13.43 2.63 9.27
N VAL A 225 -12.36 1.87 9.54
CA VAL A 225 -11.85 1.65 10.89
C VAL A 225 -10.63 2.48 11.23
N ASP A 226 -9.74 2.70 10.27
CA ASP A 226 -8.58 3.58 10.46
C ASP A 226 -7.97 4.06 9.13
N THR A 227 -6.84 4.79 9.23
CA THR A 227 -6.01 5.20 8.09
C THR A 227 -4.54 4.96 8.42
N ILE A 228 -3.89 4.12 7.63
CA ILE A 228 -2.52 3.68 7.82
C ILE A 228 -1.57 4.65 7.09
N GLY A 229 -0.36 4.86 7.63
CA GLY A 229 0.70 5.62 6.95
C GLY A 229 0.53 7.14 7.02
N THR A 230 -0.23 7.68 7.98
CA THR A 230 -0.35 9.11 8.22
C THR A 230 0.47 9.52 9.44
N VAL A 231 1.32 10.52 9.27
CA VAL A 231 2.13 11.13 10.35
C VAL A 231 1.61 12.54 10.62
N PHE A 232 1.43 12.88 11.90
CA PHE A 232 0.91 14.18 12.32
C PHE A 232 2.00 15.05 12.95
N ASN A 233 1.90 16.35 12.76
CA ASN A 233 2.67 17.36 13.50
C ASN A 233 2.20 17.46 14.95
N GLU A 234 2.99 18.16 15.79
CA GLU A 234 2.66 18.41 17.20
C GLU A 234 1.33 19.15 17.41
N ASP A 235 0.93 19.98 16.46
CA ASP A 235 -0.34 20.72 16.50
C ASP A 235 -1.55 19.92 15.98
N GLY A 236 -1.34 18.63 15.65
CA GLY A 236 -2.38 17.76 15.11
C GLY A 236 -2.63 17.94 13.61
N THR A 237 -1.90 18.83 12.95
CA THR A 237 -1.93 18.92 11.48
C THR A 237 -1.14 17.76 10.87
N VAL A 238 -1.49 17.38 9.64
CA VAL A 238 -0.79 16.30 8.95
C VAL A 238 0.61 16.76 8.57
N ALA A 239 1.63 16.11 9.13
CA ALA A 239 3.02 16.36 8.83
C ALA A 239 3.45 15.70 7.54
N ASN A 240 3.06 14.44 7.38
CA ASN A 240 3.44 13.60 6.27
C ASN A 240 2.40 12.52 6.04
N ASN A 241 2.16 12.18 4.77
CA ASN A 241 1.27 11.11 4.38
C ASN A 241 1.96 10.23 3.36
N MET A 242 1.82 8.95 3.53
CA MET A 242 2.10 7.99 2.49
C MET A 242 1.05 8.15 1.38
N TRP A 243 1.42 8.78 0.27
CA TRP A 243 0.55 8.92 -0.90
C TRP A 243 0.62 7.64 -1.74
N GLY A 244 -0.10 6.63 -1.30
CA GLY A 244 -0.09 5.32 -1.93
C GLY A 244 -0.67 5.37 -3.35
N GLN A 245 0.17 5.06 -4.33
CA GLN A 245 -0.23 4.96 -5.75
C GLN A 245 -0.66 3.55 -6.12
N ALA A 246 -0.09 2.55 -5.45
CA ALA A 246 -0.41 1.15 -5.60
C ALA A 246 -0.14 0.42 -4.28
N ALA A 247 -0.79 -0.72 -4.11
CA ALA A 247 -0.51 -1.62 -3.00
C ALA A 247 -0.65 -3.07 -3.47
N ASP A 248 0.24 -3.93 -2.99
CA ASP A 248 0.32 -5.34 -3.36
C ASP A 248 0.73 -6.17 -2.13
N TRP A 249 0.20 -7.38 -1.99
CA TRP A 249 0.68 -8.34 -1.00
C TRP A 249 1.88 -9.11 -1.54
N ASP A 250 2.91 -9.30 -0.72
CA ASP A 250 3.90 -10.33 -1.02
C ASP A 250 3.46 -11.69 -0.48
N ALA A 251 4.18 -12.74 -0.88
CA ALA A 251 3.90 -14.11 -0.46
C ALA A 251 4.07 -14.34 1.06
N ASN A 252 4.73 -13.44 1.77
CA ASN A 252 4.96 -13.51 3.21
C ASN A 252 3.86 -12.79 4.01
N GLY A 253 2.97 -12.05 3.35
CA GLY A 253 1.89 -11.30 3.99
C GLY A 253 2.26 -9.89 4.42
N LEU A 254 3.34 -9.31 3.88
CA LEU A 254 3.61 -7.88 3.99
C LEU A 254 2.82 -7.11 2.92
N MET A 255 2.29 -5.95 3.29
CA MET A 255 1.69 -5.02 2.36
C MET A 255 2.76 -4.08 1.79
N TRP A 256 3.03 -4.19 0.51
CA TRP A 256 3.91 -3.28 -0.21
C TRP A 256 3.14 -2.13 -0.81
N VAL A 257 3.59 -0.91 -0.54
CA VAL A 257 2.92 0.31 -1.00
C VAL A 257 3.89 1.15 -1.81
N GLY A 258 3.56 1.32 -3.08
CA GLY A 258 4.21 2.30 -3.95
C GLY A 258 3.75 3.71 -3.59
N THR A 259 4.68 4.63 -3.36
CA THR A 259 4.37 5.99 -2.91
C THR A 259 4.71 7.02 -3.99
N TYR A 260 3.85 8.03 -4.12
CA TYR A 260 4.11 9.19 -4.96
C TYR A 260 4.92 10.23 -4.19
N TRP A 261 5.92 10.80 -4.84
CA TRP A 261 6.73 11.86 -4.28
C TRP A 261 6.35 13.21 -4.92
N ASP A 262 6.03 14.20 -4.09
CA ASP A 262 5.89 15.58 -4.52
C ASP A 262 7.01 16.38 -3.83
N VAL A 263 7.88 16.99 -4.65
CA VAL A 263 9.06 17.70 -4.16
C VAL A 263 8.67 18.78 -3.15
N GLY A 264 9.00 18.55 -1.89
CA GLY A 264 8.79 19.49 -0.79
C GLY A 264 7.59 19.24 0.10
N VAL A 265 6.80 18.18 -0.14
CA VAL A 265 5.61 17.87 0.66
C VAL A 265 5.64 16.45 1.26
N HIS A 266 6.36 15.50 0.66
CA HIS A 266 6.38 14.10 1.11
C HIS A 266 7.79 13.51 1.10
N ASP A 267 8.15 12.86 2.22
CA ASP A 267 9.46 12.24 2.41
C ASP A 267 9.50 10.75 2.04
N PHE A 268 8.38 10.20 1.56
CA PHE A 268 8.28 8.79 1.18
C PHE A 268 8.29 8.63 -0.34
N THR A 269 9.38 8.06 -0.86
CA THR A 269 9.53 7.71 -2.28
C THR A 269 9.95 6.25 -2.41
N GLY A 270 9.40 5.54 -3.39
CA GLY A 270 9.68 4.12 -3.61
C GLY A 270 8.56 3.20 -3.13
N TRP A 271 8.89 1.96 -2.81
CA TRP A 271 7.96 0.96 -2.31
C TRP A 271 8.35 0.57 -0.88
N TYR A 272 7.36 0.49 0.00
CA TYR A 272 7.54 0.24 1.42
C TYR A 272 6.72 -0.95 1.85
N ALA A 273 7.36 -1.91 2.52
CA ALA A 273 6.71 -3.05 3.12
C ALA A 273 6.18 -2.70 4.51
N LEU A 274 4.89 -2.81 4.69
CA LEU A 274 4.19 -2.58 5.95
C LEU A 274 3.82 -3.93 6.58
N ASP A 275 4.17 -4.12 7.84
CA ASP A 275 3.88 -5.34 8.59
C ASP A 275 2.55 -5.21 9.35
N PRO A 276 1.49 -5.94 8.96
CA PRO A 276 0.20 -5.90 9.65
C PRO A 276 0.28 -6.45 11.07
N THR A 277 1.26 -7.30 11.39
CA THR A 277 1.44 -7.87 12.74
C THR A 277 2.10 -6.91 13.71
N GLN A 278 2.70 -5.82 13.20
CA GLN A 278 3.43 -4.81 13.96
C GLN A 278 2.82 -3.40 13.80
N ASP A 279 1.50 -3.29 13.79
CA ASP A 279 0.79 -2.01 13.66
C ASP A 279 1.19 -1.23 12.39
N TRP A 280 1.40 -1.97 11.29
CA TRP A 280 1.79 -1.43 9.99
C TRP A 280 3.14 -0.72 9.98
N ALA A 281 4.05 -1.14 10.84
CA ALA A 281 5.42 -0.64 10.81
C ALA A 281 6.09 -0.96 9.47
N VAL A 282 6.88 -0.03 8.96
CA VAL A 282 7.71 -0.27 7.78
C VAL A 282 8.86 -1.20 8.16
N VAL A 283 8.99 -2.33 7.50
CA VAL A 283 10.03 -3.33 7.80
C VAL A 283 11.01 -3.54 6.64
N ASP A 284 10.64 -3.16 5.42
CA ASP A 284 11.51 -3.25 4.24
C ASP A 284 11.20 -2.14 3.23
N THR A 285 12.13 -1.88 2.29
CA THR A 285 11.98 -0.84 1.26
C THR A 285 12.63 -1.26 -0.06
N ILE A 286 11.99 -0.88 -1.17
CA ILE A 286 12.58 -0.93 -2.51
C ILE A 286 12.71 0.51 -3.03
N GLY A 287 13.91 0.89 -3.50
CA GLY A 287 14.15 2.19 -4.11
C GLY A 287 14.34 3.36 -3.15
N HIS A 288 14.06 3.22 -1.86
CA HIS A 288 14.16 4.31 -0.89
C HIS A 288 15.60 4.84 -0.72
N SER A 289 16.59 3.97 -0.59
CA SER A 289 18.01 4.35 -0.44
C SER A 289 18.60 4.98 -1.69
N LEU A 290 17.87 4.95 -2.77
CA LEU A 290 18.23 5.57 -4.04
C LEU A 290 17.83 7.06 -4.05
N GLY A 291 17.98 7.81 -2.94
CA GLY A 291 17.92 9.28 -2.92
C GLY A 291 18.74 9.96 -4.04
N THR A 292 19.39 9.15 -4.84
CA THR A 292 20.05 9.39 -6.11
C THR A 292 19.14 9.26 -7.32
N PHE A 293 17.86 8.89 -7.21
CA PHE A 293 16.96 8.90 -8.38
C PHE A 293 16.95 10.28 -9.05
N ALA A 294 16.96 11.36 -8.30
CA ALA A 294 17.12 12.71 -8.82
C ALA A 294 18.51 13.00 -9.44
N ALA A 295 19.50 12.15 -9.21
CA ALA A 295 20.91 12.39 -9.60
C ALA A 295 21.47 11.34 -10.58
N GLY A 296 20.64 10.55 -11.23
CA GLY A 296 21.08 9.54 -12.20
C GLY A 296 21.09 8.12 -11.64
N GLY A 297 20.10 7.78 -10.84
CA GLY A 297 19.75 6.40 -10.52
C GLY A 297 19.37 5.61 -11.78
N PRO A 298 18.93 4.36 -11.64
CA PRO A 298 18.70 3.45 -12.77
C PRO A 298 17.84 4.05 -13.89
N VAL A 299 16.98 4.97 -13.59
CA VAL A 299 16.00 5.58 -14.53
C VAL A 299 16.43 6.95 -15.06
N GLY A 300 17.71 7.26 -15.15
CA GLY A 300 18.19 8.38 -15.98
C GLY A 300 17.61 9.77 -15.71
N GLY A 301 17.47 10.19 -14.45
CA GLY A 301 17.41 11.63 -14.10
C GLY A 301 16.10 12.39 -14.35
N GLY A 302 14.96 11.74 -14.37
CA GLY A 302 13.65 12.41 -14.33
C GLY A 302 13.26 12.86 -12.92
N ALA A 303 12.69 14.04 -12.78
CA ALA A 303 12.34 14.64 -11.46
C ALA A 303 11.10 14.02 -10.79
N TYR A 304 10.46 13.02 -11.38
CA TYR A 304 9.18 12.48 -10.91
C TYR A 304 9.17 10.97 -10.97
N TYR A 305 8.99 10.35 -9.82
CA TYR A 305 8.74 8.92 -9.71
C TYR A 305 7.30 8.71 -9.35
N SER A 306 6.69 7.79 -10.04
CA SER A 306 5.30 7.43 -9.78
C SER A 306 5.23 5.91 -9.63
N PRO A 307 5.69 5.39 -8.47
CA PRO A 307 5.64 3.97 -8.17
C PRO A 307 4.23 3.43 -8.40
N ARG A 308 4.14 2.29 -9.08
CA ARG A 308 2.91 1.55 -9.31
C ARG A 308 3.04 0.17 -8.70
N HIS A 309 2.32 -0.78 -9.27
CA HIS A 309 2.28 -2.15 -8.80
C HIS A 309 3.64 -2.83 -8.79
N LEU A 310 3.78 -3.75 -7.85
CA LEU A 310 4.86 -4.71 -7.71
C LEU A 310 4.34 -6.11 -8.02
N ALA A 311 5.22 -6.97 -8.54
CA ALA A 311 5.00 -8.40 -8.56
C ALA A 311 6.25 -9.12 -8.07
N PHE A 312 6.07 -10.15 -7.26
CA PHE A 312 7.18 -10.91 -6.69
C PHE A 312 7.27 -12.29 -7.33
N SER A 313 8.48 -12.78 -7.54
CA SER A 313 8.72 -14.18 -7.88
C SER A 313 8.17 -15.10 -6.78
N ALA A 314 7.86 -16.35 -7.11
CA ALA A 314 7.29 -17.31 -6.17
C ALA A 314 8.16 -17.56 -4.92
N ASP A 315 9.47 -17.36 -5.01
CA ASP A 315 10.39 -17.45 -3.87
C ASP A 315 10.56 -16.10 -3.11
N GLY A 316 9.86 -15.06 -3.53
CA GLY A 316 9.89 -13.71 -2.94
C GLY A 316 11.19 -12.95 -3.15
N LYS A 317 12.14 -13.47 -3.92
CA LYS A 317 13.49 -12.91 -4.01
C LYS A 317 13.72 -11.96 -5.17
N THR A 318 12.82 -11.93 -6.12
CA THR A 318 12.83 -11.01 -7.26
C THR A 318 11.54 -10.20 -7.24
N ALA A 319 11.66 -8.87 -7.37
CA ALA A 319 10.54 -7.96 -7.50
C ALA A 319 10.58 -7.25 -8.87
N PHE A 320 9.45 -7.21 -9.53
CA PHE A 320 9.20 -6.40 -10.71
C PHE A 320 8.42 -5.17 -10.30
N ALA A 321 9.02 -4.00 -10.41
CA ALA A 321 8.49 -2.74 -9.89
C ALA A 321 8.22 -1.75 -11.02
N ASN A 322 6.97 -1.34 -11.16
CA ASN A 322 6.57 -0.37 -12.17
C ASN A 322 6.79 1.07 -11.71
N ASP A 323 7.55 1.85 -12.49
CA ASP A 323 7.59 3.30 -12.38
C ASP A 323 6.89 3.94 -13.59
N PHE A 324 5.75 4.56 -13.32
CA PHE A 324 4.89 5.13 -14.36
C PHE A 324 5.52 6.33 -15.06
N ASP A 325 6.08 7.28 -14.32
CA ASP A 325 6.68 8.49 -14.88
C ASP A 325 8.09 8.23 -15.41
N GLY A 326 8.79 7.24 -14.85
CA GLY A 326 10.04 6.72 -15.42
C GLY A 326 9.84 5.92 -16.71
N GLY A 327 8.62 5.45 -16.96
CA GLY A 327 8.29 4.68 -18.16
C GLY A 327 8.93 3.29 -18.20
N VAL A 328 9.17 2.68 -17.04
CA VAL A 328 9.97 1.47 -16.94
C VAL A 328 9.41 0.50 -15.88
N THR A 329 9.58 -0.79 -16.15
CA THR A 329 9.51 -1.84 -15.11
C THR A 329 10.93 -2.21 -14.72
N MET A 330 11.25 -2.11 -13.44
CA MET A 330 12.57 -2.42 -12.90
C MET A 330 12.59 -3.79 -12.25
N ILE A 331 13.74 -4.45 -12.27
CA ILE A 331 13.99 -5.69 -11.55
C ILE A 331 14.86 -5.40 -10.33
N PHE A 332 14.37 -5.85 -9.17
CA PHE A 332 15.12 -5.84 -7.92
C PHE A 332 15.28 -7.26 -7.39
N THR A 333 16.42 -7.54 -6.74
CA THR A 333 16.66 -8.83 -6.08
C THR A 333 17.03 -8.63 -4.61
N ASN A 334 16.63 -9.59 -3.79
CA ASN A 334 17.01 -9.68 -2.39
C ASN A 334 17.14 -11.16 -2.01
N ALA A 335 18.33 -11.56 -1.56
CA ALA A 335 18.59 -12.95 -1.19
C ALA A 335 17.86 -13.38 0.10
N ASP A 336 17.49 -12.41 0.95
CA ASP A 336 16.84 -12.63 2.25
C ASP A 336 15.74 -11.57 2.48
N PRO A 337 14.62 -11.64 1.74
CA PRO A 337 13.54 -10.69 1.88
C PRO A 337 12.89 -10.77 3.26
N LYS A 338 12.43 -9.63 3.75
CA LYS A 338 11.78 -9.52 5.05
C LYS A 338 10.43 -10.21 5.06
N GLY A 339 9.98 -10.60 6.25
CA GLY A 339 8.65 -11.12 6.51
C GLY A 339 8.07 -10.50 7.78
N PRO A 340 6.82 -10.88 8.14
CA PRO A 340 6.17 -10.42 9.36
C PRO A 340 7.02 -10.69 10.60
N GLY A 341 7.04 -9.72 11.53
CA GLY A 341 7.88 -9.78 12.73
C GLY A 341 9.33 -9.32 12.51
N SER A 342 9.70 -8.88 11.30
CA SER A 342 11.01 -8.28 11.04
C SER A 342 11.18 -6.98 11.82
N THR A 343 12.45 -6.61 12.10
CA THR A 343 12.74 -5.36 12.83
C THR A 343 12.21 -4.16 12.06
N PRO A 344 11.36 -3.32 12.66
CA PRO A 344 10.87 -2.11 12.02
C PRO A 344 12.00 -1.15 11.69
N ILE A 345 11.87 -0.48 10.55
CA ILE A 345 12.75 0.63 10.18
C ILE A 345 12.23 1.87 10.91
N PRO A 346 13.04 2.52 11.77
CA PRO A 346 12.61 3.73 12.46
C PRO A 346 12.21 4.83 11.47
N LEU A 347 11.10 5.51 11.71
CA LEU A 347 10.62 6.58 10.83
C LEU A 347 11.68 7.68 10.63
N ALA A 348 12.48 7.96 11.66
CA ALA A 348 13.60 8.90 11.60
C ALA A 348 14.69 8.46 10.59
N GLU A 349 14.90 7.17 10.37
CA GLU A 349 15.85 6.65 9.37
C GLU A 349 15.27 6.80 7.96
N LEU A 350 13.97 6.60 7.78
CA LEU A 350 13.29 6.82 6.49
C LEU A 350 13.37 8.29 6.06
N VAL A 351 13.26 9.23 6.98
CA VAL A 351 13.33 10.67 6.71
C VAL A 351 14.77 11.14 6.44
N VAL A 352 15.75 10.62 7.18
CA VAL A 352 17.18 11.01 7.04
C VAL A 352 17.76 10.53 5.71
N LEU A 353 17.31 9.39 5.18
CA LEU A 353 17.80 8.84 3.91
C LEU A 353 17.41 9.67 2.69
N THR A 354 16.40 10.54 2.78
CA THR A 354 15.99 11.41 1.67
C THR A 354 16.95 12.56 1.37
N GLY A 355 17.95 12.82 2.22
CA GLY A 355 18.96 13.87 2.01
C GLY A 355 18.40 15.29 2.00
N ILE A 356 17.13 15.49 2.25
CA ILE A 356 16.48 16.79 2.34
C ILE A 356 16.75 17.35 3.75
N LYS A 357 17.86 18.07 3.89
CA LYS A 357 17.97 19.03 4.99
C LYS A 357 16.92 20.11 4.71
N GLY A 358 15.83 20.10 5.47
CA GLY A 358 14.99 21.26 5.54
C GLY A 358 15.86 22.48 5.86
N ASP A 359 15.70 23.53 5.08
CA ASP A 359 16.52 24.77 5.19
C ASP A 359 16.35 25.47 6.56
N ASN A 360 15.60 24.92 7.49
CA ASN A 360 15.26 25.48 8.79
C ASN A 360 15.79 24.71 10.01
N GLY A 361 16.63 23.68 9.85
CA GLY A 361 17.33 23.05 10.98
C GLY A 361 16.41 22.41 12.04
N GLN A 362 15.16 22.16 11.74
CA GLN A 362 14.25 21.50 12.67
C GLN A 362 14.42 19.98 12.58
N ASN A 363 14.78 19.39 13.70
CA ASN A 363 14.82 17.95 13.86
C ASN A 363 13.40 17.38 13.68
N VAL A 364 13.25 16.36 12.86
CA VAL A 364 12.04 15.50 12.89
C VAL A 364 11.98 14.91 14.29
N ILE A 365 10.99 15.27 15.06
CA ILE A 365 10.81 14.78 16.42
C ILE A 365 10.20 13.38 16.28
N ALA A 366 11.00 12.36 16.50
CA ALA A 366 10.47 11.05 16.82
C ALA A 366 9.59 11.21 18.05
N PHE A 367 8.34 10.75 18.01
CA PHE A 367 7.50 10.77 19.18
C PHE A 367 8.18 9.96 20.29
N ASP A 368 8.31 10.54 21.47
CA ASP A 368 8.83 9.86 22.67
C ASP A 368 7.85 8.81 23.21
N PHE A 369 6.83 8.45 22.41
CA PHE A 369 5.78 7.51 22.80
C PHE A 369 5.15 6.82 21.58
N LYS A 370 4.52 5.68 21.82
CA LYS A 370 3.79 4.90 20.81
C LYS A 370 2.38 4.60 21.32
N LEU A 371 1.33 5.00 20.58
CA LEU A 371 -0.05 4.58 20.84
C LEU A 371 -0.35 3.33 20.04
N ASN A 372 -0.62 2.22 20.69
CA ASN A 372 -0.95 0.95 20.07
C ASN A 372 -2.46 0.85 19.80
N ARG A 373 -2.86 -0.13 18.95
CA ARG A 373 -4.28 -0.42 18.71
C ARG A 373 -4.94 -0.95 19.98
N ASN A 374 -6.19 -0.55 20.18
CA ASN A 374 -7.00 -1.12 21.23
C ASN A 374 -7.37 -2.57 20.92
N PHE A 375 -7.48 -3.39 21.95
CA PHE A 375 -7.88 -4.79 21.81
C PHE A 375 -8.88 -5.18 22.92
N PRO A 376 -9.98 -5.89 22.55
CA PRO A 376 -10.43 -6.19 21.19
C PRO A 376 -10.89 -4.94 20.42
N ASN A 377 -10.90 -5.01 19.08
CA ASN A 377 -11.51 -4.04 18.17
C ASN A 377 -12.01 -4.78 16.92
N PRO A 378 -13.30 -4.85 16.61
CA PRO A 378 -14.42 -4.30 17.39
C PRO A 378 -14.53 -4.84 18.82
N PHE A 379 -15.18 -4.09 19.73
CA PHE A 379 -15.27 -4.47 21.14
C PHE A 379 -16.69 -4.42 21.71
N ASN A 380 -16.94 -5.22 22.77
CA ASN A 380 -18.22 -5.26 23.49
C ASN A 380 -18.02 -5.73 24.96
N PRO A 381 -18.41 -4.99 25.99
CA PRO A 381 -18.56 -3.53 26.00
C PRO A 381 -17.25 -2.81 26.28
N SER A 382 -16.13 -3.53 26.45
CA SER A 382 -14.88 -2.93 26.89
C SER A 382 -13.69 -3.34 26.01
N THR A 383 -12.74 -2.43 25.90
CA THR A 383 -11.47 -2.61 25.20
C THR A 383 -10.31 -2.07 26.03
N THR A 384 -9.11 -2.53 25.75
CA THR A 384 -7.88 -2.04 26.37
C THR A 384 -7.08 -1.26 25.35
N ILE A 385 -6.61 -0.07 25.72
CA ILE A 385 -5.79 0.82 24.90
C ILE A 385 -4.37 0.80 25.47
N PRO A 386 -3.43 0.10 24.82
CA PRO A 386 -2.02 0.08 25.22
C PRO A 386 -1.26 1.23 24.55
N PHE A 387 -0.23 1.74 25.26
CA PHE A 387 0.75 2.67 24.70
C PHE A 387 2.10 2.53 25.43
N GLU A 388 3.14 3.03 24.82
CA GLU A 388 4.51 2.99 25.32
C GLU A 388 5.09 4.39 25.39
N LEU A 389 5.82 4.67 26.47
CA LEU A 389 6.56 5.91 26.69
C LEU A 389 8.06 5.61 26.72
N ASN A 390 8.82 6.31 25.89
CA ASN A 390 10.28 6.21 25.91
C ASN A 390 10.88 6.94 27.11
N ASN A 391 10.21 8.00 27.58
CA ASN A 391 10.62 8.81 28.73
C ASN A 391 9.45 9.10 29.66
N GLY A 392 9.75 9.37 30.94
CA GLY A 392 8.73 9.78 31.91
C GLY A 392 8.08 11.12 31.52
N SER A 393 6.79 11.10 31.18
CA SER A 393 6.10 12.20 30.51
C SER A 393 4.75 12.52 31.10
N MET A 394 4.27 13.75 30.88
CA MET A 394 2.88 14.14 31.15
C MET A 394 1.98 13.56 30.07
N VAL A 395 0.96 12.79 30.45
CA VAL A 395 0.12 12.02 29.54
C VAL A 395 -1.36 12.38 29.72
N LYS A 396 -2.09 12.52 28.62
CA LYS A 396 -3.55 12.57 28.61
C LYS A 396 -4.07 11.57 27.54
N LEU A 397 -4.91 10.61 27.94
CA LEU A 397 -5.61 9.69 27.03
C LEU A 397 -7.10 9.98 27.09
N THR A 398 -7.65 10.44 25.96
CA THR A 398 -9.03 10.92 25.88
C THR A 398 -9.78 10.18 24.77
N ILE A 399 -11.05 9.90 25.02
CA ILE A 399 -11.96 9.29 24.06
C ILE A 399 -12.92 10.37 23.55
N TYR A 400 -13.15 10.39 22.23
CA TYR A 400 -14.07 11.30 21.55
C TYR A 400 -15.10 10.52 20.75
N ASP A 401 -16.27 11.10 20.58
CA ASP A 401 -17.25 10.62 19.58
C ASP A 401 -16.93 11.18 18.18
N MET A 402 -17.67 10.73 17.16
CA MET A 402 -17.48 11.15 15.77
C MET A 402 -17.78 12.63 15.51
N LEU A 403 -18.37 13.35 16.47
CA LEU A 403 -18.60 14.79 16.40
C LEU A 403 -17.47 15.58 17.08
N GLY A 404 -16.41 14.90 17.57
CA GLY A 404 -15.28 15.49 18.26
C GLY A 404 -15.57 15.87 19.73
N ARG A 405 -16.67 15.40 20.31
CA ARG A 405 -17.00 15.65 21.72
C ARG A 405 -16.28 14.67 22.62
N GLU A 406 -15.60 15.18 23.64
CA GLU A 406 -14.97 14.35 24.67
C GLU A 406 -16.03 13.52 25.39
N VAL A 407 -15.89 12.19 25.42
CA VAL A 407 -16.78 11.26 26.09
C VAL A 407 -16.15 10.64 27.34
N ALA A 408 -14.83 10.52 27.38
CA ALA A 408 -14.08 10.06 28.55
C ALA A 408 -12.62 10.51 28.51
N THR A 409 -12.03 10.78 29.67
CA THR A 409 -10.58 10.88 29.85
C THR A 409 -10.14 9.69 30.71
N LEU A 410 -9.30 8.80 30.17
CA LEU A 410 -8.86 7.58 30.83
C LEU A 410 -7.66 7.80 31.75
N VAL A 411 -6.77 8.72 31.37
CA VAL A 411 -5.62 9.14 32.18
C VAL A 411 -5.26 10.59 31.88
N LYS A 412 -4.81 11.31 32.91
CA LYS A 412 -4.25 12.67 32.79
C LYS A 412 -3.28 12.91 33.94
N GLU A 413 -2.07 12.36 33.82
CA GLU A 413 -1.04 12.43 34.86
C GLU A 413 0.35 12.18 34.29
N ARG A 414 1.38 12.33 35.12
CA ARG A 414 2.75 11.99 34.76
C ARG A 414 2.96 10.48 34.94
N LEU A 415 3.38 9.81 33.87
CA LEU A 415 3.72 8.39 33.87
C LEU A 415 5.23 8.18 33.63
N ASN A 416 5.76 7.09 34.14
CA ASN A 416 7.16 6.69 33.91
C ASN A 416 7.32 6.12 32.48
N ALA A 417 8.56 6.02 32.00
CA ALA A 417 8.88 5.27 30.80
C ALA A 417 8.41 3.81 30.92
N GLY A 418 8.00 3.21 29.80
CA GLY A 418 7.55 1.83 29.70
C GLY A 418 6.14 1.68 29.12
N MET A 419 5.66 0.43 29.13
CA MET A 419 4.34 0.06 28.62
C MET A 419 3.23 0.41 29.65
N HIS A 420 2.18 1.05 29.14
CA HIS A 420 0.97 1.38 29.88
C HIS A 420 -0.25 0.86 29.13
N SER A 421 -1.32 0.57 29.86
CA SER A 421 -2.59 0.15 29.26
C SER A 421 -3.78 0.64 30.10
N TYR A 422 -4.80 1.16 29.43
CA TYR A 422 -6.01 1.66 30.07
C TYR A 422 -7.24 1.00 29.45
N LYS A 423 -8.16 0.58 30.32
CA LYS A 423 -9.41 -0.03 29.91
C LYS A 423 -10.46 1.05 29.67
N PHE A 424 -11.13 1.00 28.52
CA PHE A 424 -12.34 1.77 28.24
C PHE A 424 -13.56 0.85 28.30
N ASP A 425 -14.58 1.25 29.03
CA ASP A 425 -15.87 0.57 29.10
C ASP A 425 -16.94 1.46 28.48
N ALA A 426 -17.47 1.00 27.34
CA ALA A 426 -18.46 1.72 26.57
C ALA A 426 -19.91 1.32 26.90
N SER A 427 -20.18 0.59 27.97
CA SER A 427 -21.53 0.10 28.33
C SER A 427 -22.58 1.21 28.45
N GLY A 428 -22.14 2.43 28.80
CA GLY A 428 -22.99 3.63 28.92
C GLY A 428 -23.13 4.45 27.63
N TYR A 429 -22.48 4.05 26.55
CA TYR A 429 -22.43 4.80 25.29
C TYR A 429 -23.21 4.13 24.17
N ALA A 430 -23.42 4.83 23.06
CA ALA A 430 -24.08 4.30 21.87
C ALA A 430 -23.11 3.40 21.07
N THR A 431 -23.62 2.39 20.39
CA THR A 431 -22.88 1.64 19.38
C THR A 431 -22.38 2.61 18.30
N GLY A 432 -21.13 2.44 17.87
CA GLY A 432 -20.54 3.32 16.85
C GLY A 432 -19.03 3.46 16.98
N THR A 433 -18.47 4.24 16.10
CA THR A 433 -17.04 4.56 16.08
C THR A 433 -16.72 5.64 17.12
N TYR A 434 -15.61 5.42 17.83
CA TYR A 434 -15.01 6.35 18.78
C TYR A 434 -13.55 6.59 18.38
N ILE A 435 -13.01 7.74 18.76
CA ILE A 435 -11.62 8.10 18.56
C ILE A 435 -10.96 8.17 19.94
N TYR A 436 -9.83 7.50 20.12
CA TYR A 436 -8.99 7.70 21.30
C TYR A 436 -7.74 8.46 20.91
N CYS A 437 -7.39 9.45 21.71
CA CYS A 437 -6.28 10.37 21.50
C CYS A 437 -5.34 10.30 22.69
N LEU A 438 -4.08 9.99 22.45
CA LEU A 438 -3.00 10.05 23.42
C LEU A 438 -2.21 11.35 23.20
N GLU A 439 -2.17 12.18 24.23
CA GLU A 439 -1.36 13.38 24.30
C GLU A 439 -0.21 13.16 25.27
N VAL A 440 1.01 13.42 24.84
CA VAL A 440 2.24 13.32 25.64
C VAL A 440 3.08 14.57 25.42
N ASN A 441 3.28 15.35 26.47
CA ASN A 441 4.03 16.62 26.43
C ASN A 441 3.57 17.59 25.32
N GLY A 442 2.26 17.60 25.00
CA GLY A 442 1.68 18.45 23.93
C GLY A 442 1.62 17.80 22.55
N GLN A 443 2.30 16.68 22.33
CA GLN A 443 2.18 15.88 21.11
C GLN A 443 0.98 14.95 21.19
N GLN A 444 0.24 14.76 20.10
CA GLN A 444 -0.98 13.95 20.08
C GLN A 444 -0.94 12.91 18.98
N VAL A 445 -1.41 11.69 19.32
CA VAL A 445 -1.66 10.61 18.37
C VAL A 445 -3.06 10.07 18.61
N SER A 446 -3.84 9.87 17.56
CA SER A 446 -5.21 9.36 17.63
C SER A 446 -5.39 8.09 16.83
N LYS A 447 -6.28 7.21 17.31
CA LYS A 447 -6.75 6.04 16.56
C LYS A 447 -8.26 5.89 16.76
N SER A 448 -8.90 5.19 15.82
CA SER A 448 -10.32 4.85 15.91
C SER A 448 -10.54 3.48 16.52
N MET A 449 -11.73 3.27 17.12
CA MET A 449 -12.18 2.00 17.65
C MET A 449 -13.69 1.84 17.42
N LEU A 450 -14.14 0.61 17.18
CA LEU A 450 -15.54 0.31 16.90
C LEU A 450 -16.19 -0.43 18.08
N TYR A 451 -17.22 0.21 18.66
CA TYR A 451 -18.05 -0.40 19.69
C TYR A 451 -19.31 -1.01 19.09
N LEU A 452 -19.50 -2.31 19.30
CA LEU A 452 -20.70 -3.06 18.91
C LEU A 452 -21.39 -3.62 20.17
N LYS A 453 -22.72 -3.49 20.22
CA LYS A 453 -23.54 -4.10 21.29
C LYS A 453 -23.98 -5.48 20.90
#